data_8053e2390f31fb4a01a51ec993c3eb3d
#
_entry.id   8053e2390f31fb4a01a51ec993c3eb3d
#
_cell.length_a   1.000
_cell.length_b   1.000
_cell.length_c   1.000
_cell.angle_alpha   90.00
_cell.angle_beta   90.00
_cell.angle_gamma   90.00
#
_symmetry.space_group_name_H-M   'P 1'
#
loop_
_entity.id
_entity.type
_entity.pdbx_description
1 polymer ?
#
loop_
_entity_poly.entity_id
_entity_poly.type
_entity_poly.pdbx_seq_one_letter_code
_entity_poly.pdbx_strand_id
1 'polypeptide(L)'
;FSCGGVVIFRGKILVLYRNYMNTHDGWVLPKGTVEKGETHEQTAIREILEESGASVKVREYIGETQYAFKAGSRHIDKSVYWYLCEANSYDCKPQREEYFYDVGFYKYHEAYHLLEFDNEKQILSEAYSIYRKLKREGNW
;
A
#
# COMPACT_ATOMS: atom_id res chain seq x y z
N PHE A 1 14.16 -6.07 -0.09
CA PHE A 1 13.26 -5.05 0.49
C PHE A 1 12.12 -4.76 -0.45
N SER A 2 10.97 -4.50 0.13
CA SER A 2 9.81 -3.97 -0.61
C SER A 2 9.43 -2.62 -0.04
N CYS A 3 8.80 -1.80 -0.86
CA CYS A 3 8.26 -0.51 -0.45
C CYS A 3 6.84 -0.39 -0.98
N GLY A 4 6.01 0.28 -0.20
CA GLY A 4 4.63 0.48 -0.58
C GLY A 4 4.06 1.73 0.06
N GLY A 5 2.78 1.95 -0.13
CA GLY A 5 2.15 3.16 0.35
C GLY A 5 0.73 3.00 0.79
N VAL A 6 0.36 3.88 1.71
CA VAL A 6 -1.03 4.17 2.03
C VAL A 6 -1.38 5.40 1.22
N VAL A 7 -2.24 5.23 0.23
CA VAL A 7 -2.59 6.27 -0.74
C VAL A 7 -3.91 6.89 -0.34
N ILE A 8 -3.89 8.20 -0.15
CA ILE A 8 -5.09 8.94 0.29
C ILE A 8 -5.45 10.00 -0.75
N PHE A 9 -6.73 10.06 -1.09
CA PHE A 9 -7.30 11.15 -1.86
C PHE A 9 -8.65 11.53 -1.25
N ARG A 10 -8.77 12.80 -0.87
CA ARG A 10 -9.98 13.34 -0.21
C ARG A 10 -10.44 12.48 0.98
N GLY A 11 -9.47 12.02 1.77
CA GLY A 11 -9.73 11.24 2.97
C GLY A 11 -10.03 9.78 2.76
N LYS A 12 -10.08 9.31 1.51
CA LYS A 12 -10.32 7.89 1.18
C LYS A 12 -9.04 7.19 0.83
N ILE A 13 -8.98 5.92 1.14
CA ILE A 13 -7.78 5.09 1.06
C ILE A 13 -7.88 4.07 -0.06
N LEU A 14 -6.81 3.95 -0.84
CA LEU A 14 -6.68 2.99 -1.93
C LEU A 14 -6.36 1.61 -1.39
N VAL A 15 -7.19 0.63 -1.72
CA VAL A 15 -6.91 -0.78 -1.44
C VAL A 15 -7.17 -1.61 -2.69
N LEU A 16 -6.48 -2.75 -2.78
CA LEU A 16 -6.51 -3.65 -3.94
C LEU A 16 -6.97 -5.03 -3.52
N TYR A 17 -7.79 -5.66 -4.36
CA TYR A 17 -8.15 -7.05 -4.17
C TYR A 17 -7.23 -7.94 -5.01
N ARG A 18 -6.51 -8.84 -4.34
CA ARG A 18 -5.60 -9.77 -4.97
C ARG A 18 -6.10 -11.19 -4.81
N ASN A 19 -6.01 -11.97 -5.89
CA ASN A 19 -6.31 -13.41 -5.87
C ASN A 19 -5.23 -14.13 -6.67
N TYR A 20 -4.20 -14.60 -5.96
CA TYR A 20 -3.07 -15.29 -6.58
C TYR A 20 -3.36 -16.79 -6.67
N MET A 21 -3.75 -17.25 -7.87
CA MET A 21 -4.00 -18.66 -8.17
C MET A 21 -4.93 -19.37 -7.17
N ASN A 22 -5.92 -18.62 -6.66
CA ASN A 22 -6.89 -19.09 -5.66
C ASN A 22 -6.26 -19.53 -4.32
N THR A 23 -5.01 -19.14 -4.06
CA THR A 23 -4.33 -19.51 -2.82
C THR A 23 -4.29 -18.38 -1.80
N HIS A 24 -4.29 -17.13 -2.27
CA HIS A 24 -4.27 -15.94 -1.42
C HIS A 24 -5.22 -14.92 -2.00
N ASP A 25 -6.45 -14.89 -1.52
CA ASP A 25 -7.40 -13.86 -1.89
C ASP A 25 -7.62 -12.91 -0.72
N GLY A 26 -7.68 -11.63 -1.01
CA GLY A 26 -7.93 -10.62 0.00
C GLY A 26 -7.50 -9.23 -0.43
N TRP A 27 -7.91 -8.26 0.37
CA TRP A 27 -7.59 -6.87 0.12
C TRP A 27 -6.27 -6.51 0.77
N VAL A 28 -5.44 -5.77 0.02
CA VAL A 28 -4.08 -5.41 0.45
C VAL A 28 -3.76 -3.98 0.06
N LEU A 29 -2.72 -3.44 0.72
CA LEU A 29 -2.10 -2.18 0.33
C LEU A 29 -1.09 -2.44 -0.80
N PRO A 30 -0.91 -1.49 -1.72
CA PRO A 30 0.05 -1.66 -2.82
C PRO A 30 1.50 -1.61 -2.32
N LYS A 31 2.32 -2.53 -2.81
CA LYS A 31 3.75 -2.61 -2.49
C LYS A 31 4.48 -3.50 -3.49
N GLY A 32 5.78 -3.35 -3.56
CA GLY A 32 6.60 -4.25 -4.36
C GLY A 32 8.08 -4.08 -4.12
N THR A 33 8.87 -4.88 -4.83
CA THR A 33 10.29 -5.04 -4.61
C THR A 33 11.09 -3.85 -5.15
N VAL A 34 12.07 -3.40 -4.37
CA VAL A 34 13.00 -2.35 -4.77
C VAL A 34 13.86 -2.85 -5.92
N GLU A 35 13.93 -2.09 -7.01
CA GLU A 35 14.78 -2.37 -8.14
C GLU A 35 16.12 -1.64 -8.00
N LYS A 36 17.13 -2.17 -8.68
CA LYS A 36 18.47 -1.60 -8.63
C LYS A 36 18.45 -0.13 -9.08
N GLY A 37 19.05 0.72 -8.27
CA GLY A 37 19.14 2.15 -8.57
C GLY A 37 17.97 2.98 -8.11
N GLU A 38 16.91 2.35 -7.57
CA GLU A 38 15.76 3.08 -7.05
C GLU A 38 15.97 3.47 -5.58
N THR A 39 15.46 4.65 -5.22
CA THR A 39 15.23 4.97 -3.82
C THR A 39 13.97 4.25 -3.34
N HIS A 40 13.79 4.12 -2.02
CA HIS A 40 12.58 3.52 -1.46
C HIS A 40 11.31 4.28 -1.88
N GLU A 41 11.38 5.60 -1.91
CA GLU A 41 10.24 6.41 -2.35
C GLU A 41 9.90 6.18 -3.83
N GLN A 42 10.91 6.09 -4.68
CA GLN A 42 10.72 5.79 -6.09
C GLN A 42 10.06 4.44 -6.30
N THR A 43 10.49 3.44 -5.52
CA THR A 43 9.88 2.10 -5.56
C THR A 43 8.41 2.16 -5.18
N ALA A 44 8.08 2.86 -4.08
CA ALA A 44 6.69 2.99 -3.65
C ALA A 44 5.82 3.63 -4.75
N ILE A 45 6.28 4.73 -5.33
CA ILE A 45 5.55 5.43 -6.41
C ILE A 45 5.35 4.52 -7.61
N ARG A 46 6.40 3.82 -8.04
CA ARG A 46 6.35 2.92 -9.19
C ARG A 46 5.40 1.74 -8.96
N GLU A 47 5.53 1.07 -7.82
CA GLU A 47 4.70 -0.10 -7.52
C GLU A 47 3.22 0.28 -7.36
N ILE A 48 2.93 1.42 -6.74
CA ILE A 48 1.56 1.91 -6.62
C ILE A 48 0.97 2.14 -8.02
N LEU A 49 1.72 2.77 -8.90
CA LEU A 49 1.28 3.01 -10.28
C LEU A 49 1.07 1.70 -11.04
N GLU A 50 2.02 0.78 -10.95
CA GLU A 50 1.95 -0.50 -11.67
C GLU A 50 0.77 -1.35 -11.20
N GLU A 51 0.53 -1.45 -9.89
CA GLU A 51 -0.52 -2.32 -9.35
C GLU A 51 -1.91 -1.71 -9.41
N SER A 52 -2.02 -0.40 -9.22
CA SER A 52 -3.33 0.26 -9.06
C SER A 52 -3.65 1.31 -10.11
N GLY A 53 -2.68 1.70 -10.92
CA GLY A 53 -2.88 2.79 -11.86
C GLY A 53 -2.89 4.18 -11.22
N ALA A 54 -2.73 4.28 -9.91
CA ALA A 54 -2.77 5.56 -9.23
C ALA A 54 -1.44 6.30 -9.34
N SER A 55 -1.50 7.60 -9.67
CA SER A 55 -0.35 8.48 -9.70
C SER A 55 -0.29 9.23 -8.37
N VAL A 56 0.83 9.13 -7.68
CA VAL A 56 0.95 9.65 -6.32
C VAL A 56 2.24 10.42 -6.12
N LYS A 57 2.26 11.23 -5.06
CA LYS A 57 3.50 11.78 -4.50
C LYS A 57 3.63 11.33 -3.04
N VAL A 58 4.86 11.08 -2.61
CA VAL A 58 5.15 10.71 -1.24
C VAL A 58 5.07 11.95 -0.36
N ARG A 59 4.36 11.82 0.77
CA ARG A 59 4.21 12.91 1.74
C ARG A 59 5.06 12.68 2.99
N GLU A 60 5.12 11.45 3.49
CA GLU A 60 5.84 11.16 4.72
C GLU A 60 6.11 9.66 4.85
N TYR A 61 7.21 9.31 5.51
CA TYR A 61 7.49 7.92 5.87
C TYR A 61 6.61 7.53 7.07
N ILE A 62 6.03 6.33 7.01
CA ILE A 62 5.16 5.82 8.09
C ILE A 62 5.94 4.89 9.01
N GLY A 63 6.50 3.83 8.46
CA GLY A 63 7.15 2.80 9.24
C GLY A 63 7.45 1.56 8.44
N GLU A 64 7.93 0.54 9.13
CA GLU A 64 8.34 -0.73 8.54
C GLU A 64 7.49 -1.85 9.10
N THR A 65 7.10 -2.80 8.24
CA THR A 65 6.54 -4.08 8.67
C THR A 65 7.49 -5.19 8.28
N GLN A 66 7.48 -6.26 9.06
CA GLN A 66 8.28 -7.44 8.77
C GLN A 66 7.37 -8.66 8.73
N TYR A 67 7.65 -9.56 7.82
CA TYR A 67 6.97 -10.84 7.76
C TYR A 67 7.95 -11.94 7.38
N ALA A 68 7.65 -13.14 7.86
CA ALA A 68 8.47 -14.32 7.64
C ALA A 68 7.62 -15.40 7.01
N PHE A 69 8.20 -16.17 6.10
CA PHE A 69 7.53 -17.33 5.55
C PHE A 69 8.56 -18.41 5.22
N LYS A 70 8.08 -19.64 5.08
CA LYS A 70 8.91 -20.78 4.68
C LYS A 70 8.70 -21.06 3.21
N ALA A 71 9.82 -21.22 2.46
CA ALA A 71 9.82 -21.67 1.10
C ALA A 71 10.63 -22.97 1.08
N GLY A 72 9.95 -24.11 1.14
CA GLY A 72 10.60 -25.41 1.33
C GLY A 72 11.22 -25.48 2.73
N SER A 73 12.53 -25.75 2.80
CA SER A 73 13.28 -25.79 4.06
C SER A 73 13.87 -24.42 4.43
N ARG A 74 13.67 -23.40 3.61
CA ARG A 74 14.25 -22.07 3.82
C ARG A 74 13.29 -21.18 4.61
N HIS A 75 13.87 -20.45 5.55
CA HIS A 75 13.18 -19.40 6.28
C HIS A 75 13.49 -18.06 5.61
N ILE A 76 12.47 -17.33 5.17
CA ILE A 76 12.63 -16.07 4.46
C ILE A 76 12.00 -14.96 5.29
N ASP A 77 12.80 -13.95 5.59
CA ASP A 77 12.33 -12.73 6.26
C ASP A 77 12.28 -11.60 5.24
N LYS A 78 11.18 -10.85 5.25
CA LYS A 78 11.02 -9.69 4.38
C LYS A 78 10.63 -8.46 5.17
N SER A 79 11.14 -7.32 4.74
CA SER A 79 10.78 -6.01 5.27
C SER A 79 10.06 -5.21 4.21
N VAL A 80 9.03 -4.49 4.62
CA VAL A 80 8.31 -3.54 3.77
C VAL A 80 8.37 -2.17 4.42
N TYR A 81 8.83 -1.17 3.67
CA TYR A 81 8.87 0.22 4.10
C TYR A 81 7.65 0.94 3.52
N TRP A 82 6.88 1.58 4.39
CA TRP A 82 5.59 2.16 4.03
C TRP A 82 5.63 3.67 4.06
N TYR A 83 5.01 4.29 3.06
CA TYR A 83 4.96 5.73 2.90
C TYR A 83 3.52 6.21 2.81
N LEU A 84 3.25 7.37 3.43
CA LEU A 84 2.00 8.07 3.24
C LEU A 84 2.08 8.80 1.90
N CYS A 85 1.14 8.52 1.02
CA CYS A 85 1.14 9.05 -0.34
C CYS A 85 -0.17 9.78 -0.63
N GLU A 86 -0.07 10.82 -1.44
CA GLU A 86 -1.23 11.58 -1.89
C GLU A 86 -1.48 11.32 -3.36
N ALA A 87 -2.69 10.86 -3.71
CA ALA A 87 -3.10 10.75 -5.09
C ALA A 87 -3.67 12.09 -5.56
N ASN A 88 -3.66 12.32 -6.87
CA ASN A 88 -4.19 13.54 -7.48
C ASN A 88 -5.60 13.37 -8.03
N SER A 89 -6.14 12.15 -7.99
CA SER A 89 -7.49 11.85 -8.45
C SER A 89 -7.93 10.49 -7.91
N TYR A 90 -9.18 10.12 -8.21
CA TYR A 90 -9.69 8.77 -7.93
C TYR A 90 -9.34 7.77 -9.04
N ASP A 91 -8.59 8.16 -10.05
CA ASP A 91 -8.26 7.27 -11.16
C ASP A 91 -7.42 6.11 -10.68
N CYS A 92 -7.94 4.92 -10.90
CA CYS A 92 -7.25 3.67 -10.55
C CYS A 92 -7.77 2.54 -11.45
N LYS A 93 -6.91 1.54 -11.63
CA LYS A 93 -7.24 0.39 -12.47
C LYS A 93 -6.41 -0.81 -11.99
N PRO A 94 -7.05 -1.95 -11.66
CA PRO A 94 -6.30 -3.09 -11.16
C PRO A 94 -5.44 -3.71 -12.25
N GLN A 95 -4.23 -4.16 -11.88
CA GLN A 95 -3.31 -4.83 -12.78
C GLN A 95 -3.57 -6.33 -12.75
N ARG A 96 -4.37 -6.82 -13.70
CA ARG A 96 -4.80 -8.22 -13.74
C ARG A 96 -3.64 -9.19 -13.99
N GLU A 97 -2.62 -8.75 -14.68
CA GLU A 97 -1.42 -9.55 -14.95
C GLU A 97 -0.64 -9.86 -13.68
N GLU A 98 -0.80 -9.06 -12.63
CA GLU A 98 -0.22 -9.29 -11.32
C GLU A 98 -1.24 -9.83 -10.32
N TYR A 99 -2.34 -10.38 -10.81
CA TYR A 99 -3.42 -11.01 -10.03
C TYR A 99 -4.22 -10.03 -9.16
N PHE A 100 -4.23 -8.75 -9.52
CA PHE A 100 -5.10 -7.75 -8.91
C PHE A 100 -6.37 -7.64 -9.76
N TYR A 101 -7.52 -7.85 -9.14
CA TYR A 101 -8.80 -7.93 -9.87
C TYR A 101 -9.76 -6.81 -9.51
N ASP A 102 -9.51 -6.09 -8.44
CA ASP A 102 -10.30 -4.95 -8.04
C ASP A 102 -9.41 -3.93 -7.34
N VAL A 103 -9.82 -2.67 -7.41
CA VAL A 103 -9.11 -1.57 -6.75
C VAL A 103 -10.12 -0.44 -6.51
N GLY A 104 -9.97 0.28 -5.42
CA GLY A 104 -10.83 1.42 -5.15
C GLY A 104 -10.37 2.22 -3.95
N PHE A 105 -10.97 3.40 -3.84
CA PHE A 105 -10.78 4.29 -2.69
C PHE A 105 -11.96 4.14 -1.76
N TYR A 106 -11.67 3.84 -0.50
CA TYR A 106 -12.68 3.56 0.52
C TYR A 106 -12.48 4.44 1.73
N LYS A 107 -13.55 4.71 2.46
CA LYS A 107 -13.45 5.41 3.74
C LYS A 107 -12.56 4.62 4.69
N TYR A 108 -11.93 5.30 5.63
CA TYR A 108 -10.94 4.70 6.52
C TYR A 108 -11.44 3.40 7.18
N HIS A 109 -12.62 3.43 7.81
CA HIS A 109 -13.11 2.24 8.51
C HIS A 109 -13.45 1.09 7.56
N GLU A 110 -13.92 1.41 6.34
CA GLU A 110 -14.17 0.41 5.32
C GLU A 110 -12.86 -0.25 4.85
N ALA A 111 -11.87 0.57 4.53
CA ALA A 111 -10.54 0.08 4.13
C ALA A 111 -9.92 -0.77 5.23
N TYR A 112 -10.01 -0.32 6.48
CA TYR A 112 -9.48 -1.04 7.63
C TYR A 112 -10.09 -2.45 7.75
N HIS A 113 -11.40 -2.57 7.60
CA HIS A 113 -12.07 -3.87 7.68
C HIS A 113 -11.82 -4.75 6.46
N LEU A 114 -11.62 -4.16 5.28
CA LEU A 114 -11.32 -4.91 4.07
C LEU A 114 -9.94 -5.56 4.13
N LEU A 115 -8.94 -4.87 4.66
CA LEU A 115 -7.57 -5.36 4.68
C LEU A 115 -7.47 -6.71 5.40
N GLU A 116 -6.75 -7.64 4.77
CA GLU A 116 -6.60 -8.99 5.29
C GLU A 116 -5.57 -9.08 6.42
N PHE A 117 -4.47 -8.35 6.31
CA PHE A 117 -3.34 -8.50 7.22
C PHE A 117 -3.34 -7.46 8.34
N ASP A 118 -3.17 -7.93 9.58
CA ASP A 118 -3.17 -7.06 10.77
C ASP A 118 -2.03 -6.03 10.73
N ASN A 119 -0.86 -6.40 10.22
CA ASN A 119 0.25 -5.45 10.10
C ASN A 119 -0.07 -4.32 9.13
N GLU A 120 -0.81 -4.60 8.05
CA GLU A 120 -1.24 -3.56 7.12
C GLU A 120 -2.35 -2.69 7.72
N LYS A 121 -3.24 -3.28 8.50
CA LYS A 121 -4.26 -2.51 9.25
C LYS A 121 -3.59 -1.50 10.18
N GLN A 122 -2.53 -1.92 10.86
CA GLN A 122 -1.78 -1.04 11.75
C GLN A 122 -1.08 0.08 10.99
N ILE A 123 -0.47 -0.23 9.86
CA ILE A 123 0.15 0.78 8.99
C ILE A 123 -0.90 1.78 8.49
N LEU A 124 -2.07 1.30 8.10
CA LEU A 124 -3.17 2.19 7.71
C LEU A 124 -3.57 3.11 8.85
N SER A 125 -3.69 2.58 10.07
CA SER A 125 -4.04 3.37 11.25
C SER A 125 -3.02 4.48 11.51
N GLU A 126 -1.74 4.15 11.44
CA GLU A 126 -0.65 5.12 11.64
C GLU A 126 -0.65 6.18 10.54
N ALA A 127 -0.82 5.77 9.30
CA ALA A 127 -0.88 6.68 8.15
C ALA A 127 -2.05 7.66 8.29
N TYR A 128 -3.20 7.17 8.69
CA TYR A 128 -4.38 8.01 8.83
C TYR A 128 -4.24 9.03 9.96
N SER A 129 -3.57 8.65 11.04
CA SER A 129 -3.20 9.58 12.13
C SER A 129 -2.33 10.73 11.61
N ILE A 130 -1.31 10.39 10.83
CA ILE A 130 -0.41 11.38 10.24
C ILE A 130 -1.19 12.29 9.28
N TYR A 131 -2.02 11.70 8.44
CA TYR A 131 -2.87 12.45 7.51
C TYR A 131 -3.76 13.45 8.24
N ARG A 132 -4.45 13.03 9.29
CA ARG A 132 -5.34 13.90 10.05
C ARG A 132 -4.59 15.05 10.71
N LYS A 133 -3.40 14.79 11.23
CA LYS A 133 -2.54 15.81 11.82
C LYS A 133 -2.14 16.84 10.76
N LEU A 134 -1.65 16.38 9.61
CA LEU A 134 -1.25 17.26 8.51
C LEU A 134 -2.43 18.12 8.04
N LYS A 135 -3.61 17.53 7.95
CA LYS A 135 -4.81 18.25 7.52
C LYS A 135 -5.20 19.32 8.54
N ARG A 136 -5.15 19.02 9.83
CA ARG A 136 -5.44 20.02 10.88
C ARG A 136 -4.47 21.20 10.85
N GLU A 137 -3.21 20.91 10.50
CA GLU A 137 -2.16 21.94 10.41
C GLU A 137 -2.17 22.70 9.09
N GLY A 138 -3.05 22.33 8.16
CA GLY A 138 -3.08 22.94 6.83
C GLY A 138 -1.94 22.51 5.92
N ASN A 139 -1.29 21.38 6.21
CA ASN A 139 -0.10 20.92 5.50
C ASN A 139 -0.36 19.74 4.56
N TRP A 140 -1.59 19.30 4.47
CA TRP A 140 -1.92 18.21 3.54
C TRP A 140 -2.09 18.68 2.09
#